data_c36103028e7ecff26d229c0363d9f3d7
#
_entry.id   c36103028e7ecff26d229c0363d9f3d7
#
_cell.length_a   1.000
_cell.length_b   1.000
_cell.length_c   1.000
_cell.angle_alpha   90.00
_cell.angle_beta   90.00
_cell.angle_gamma   90.00
#
_symmetry.space_group_name_H-M   'P 1'
#
loop_
_entity.id
_entity.type
_entity.pdbx_description
1 polymer ?
#
loop_
_entity_poly.entity_id
_entity_poly.type
_entity_poly.pdbx_seq_one_letter_code
_entity_poly.pdbx_strand_id
1 'polypeptide(L)'
;GFLIKGRADDAKHVISKARVLLAPIRFGAGIKGKLFEAMEYGTPSVTTSIGAESMCADLDWNGSIEDDPHQFANAAVQIFQDEIIWKQSQQNGFEILKKRYLRELFEDGFIKQLSFLKSNLDKHRNNNFLGQMLYHHSMQSTKYMSRWIEEKNKK
;
A
#
# COMPACT_ATOMS: atom_id res chain seq x y z
N GLY A 1 26.08 -0.39 -14.79
CA GLY A 1 25.99 0.80 -13.95
C GLY A 1 24.55 1.25 -13.77
N PHE A 2 24.29 2.15 -12.81
CA PHE A 2 22.95 2.72 -12.60
C PHE A 2 22.77 3.94 -13.51
N LEU A 3 21.60 4.05 -14.12
CA LEU A 3 21.18 5.21 -14.89
C LEU A 3 19.99 5.88 -14.22
N ILE A 4 20.20 7.09 -13.69
CA ILE A 4 19.13 7.89 -13.08
C ILE A 4 18.44 8.68 -14.18
N LYS A 5 17.18 8.34 -14.48
CA LYS A 5 16.38 8.99 -15.54
C LYS A 5 15.49 10.14 -15.05
N GLY A 6 15.46 10.38 -13.74
CA GLY A 6 14.60 11.40 -13.15
C GLY A 6 13.11 10.98 -13.08
N ARG A 7 12.21 11.97 -13.09
CA ARG A 7 10.76 11.75 -13.03
C ARG A 7 10.25 11.13 -14.33
N ALA A 8 9.40 10.12 -14.21
CA ALA A 8 8.64 9.59 -15.33
C ALA A 8 7.23 10.23 -15.35
N ASP A 9 6.75 10.61 -16.53
CA ASP A 9 5.41 11.14 -16.71
C ASP A 9 4.34 10.05 -16.58
N ASP A 10 4.70 8.82 -16.99
CA ASP A 10 3.85 7.64 -16.89
C ASP A 10 4.64 6.45 -16.31
N ALA A 11 4.30 6.07 -15.08
CA ALA A 11 4.92 4.93 -14.39
C ALA A 11 4.63 3.60 -15.11
N LYS A 12 3.43 3.44 -15.69
CA LYS A 12 3.04 2.27 -16.45
C LYS A 12 4.01 1.98 -17.58
N HIS A 13 4.35 3.00 -18.36
CA HIS A 13 5.27 2.87 -19.50
C HIS A 13 6.67 2.41 -19.08
N VAL A 14 7.12 2.84 -17.90
CA VAL A 14 8.43 2.45 -17.36
C VAL A 14 8.41 1.03 -16.81
N ILE A 15 7.41 0.72 -15.98
CA ILE A 15 7.30 -0.57 -15.29
C ILE A 15 7.04 -1.69 -16.29
N SER A 16 6.09 -1.52 -17.22
CA SER A 16 5.75 -2.56 -18.22
C SER A 16 6.88 -2.92 -19.17
N LYS A 17 7.88 -2.04 -19.33
CA LYS A 17 9.08 -2.29 -20.13
C LYS A 17 10.25 -2.88 -19.33
N ALA A 18 10.15 -2.87 -18.02
CA ALA A 18 11.17 -3.44 -17.17
C ALA A 18 11.07 -4.98 -17.16
N ARG A 19 12.19 -5.66 -17.21
CA ARG A 19 12.22 -7.12 -17.09
C ARG A 19 11.94 -7.57 -15.65
N VAL A 20 12.47 -6.84 -14.66
CA VAL A 20 12.28 -7.09 -13.22
C VAL A 20 12.25 -5.75 -12.50
N LEU A 21 11.33 -5.59 -11.56
CA LEU A 21 11.30 -4.47 -10.63
C LEU A 21 12.10 -4.82 -9.36
N LEU A 22 13.06 -3.98 -8.99
CA LEU A 22 13.84 -4.13 -7.75
C LEU A 22 13.37 -3.12 -6.72
N ALA A 23 12.90 -3.61 -5.57
CA ALA A 23 12.37 -2.77 -4.50
C ALA A 23 12.94 -3.17 -3.12
N PRO A 24 14.21 -2.83 -2.80
CA PRO A 24 14.84 -3.15 -1.53
C PRO A 24 14.35 -2.23 -0.41
N ILE A 25 13.10 -2.42 0.02
CA ILE A 25 12.41 -1.56 0.98
C ILE A 25 12.86 -1.92 2.40
N ARG A 26 13.43 -0.95 3.12
CA ARG A 26 13.94 -1.14 4.50
C ARG A 26 12.94 -0.71 5.57
N PHE A 27 12.00 0.15 5.24
CA PHE A 27 10.98 0.67 6.15
C PHE A 27 9.75 1.12 5.36
N GLY A 28 8.61 1.14 6.01
CA GLY A 28 7.35 1.58 5.44
C GLY A 28 6.18 0.74 5.94
N ALA A 29 4.99 1.26 5.84
CA ALA A 29 3.75 0.59 6.23
C ALA A 29 2.76 0.57 5.07
N GLY A 30 1.78 -0.34 5.14
CA GLY A 30 0.72 -0.47 4.15
C GLY A 30 1.16 -1.03 2.80
N ILE A 31 0.24 -1.05 1.85
CA ILE A 31 0.45 -1.57 0.49
C ILE A 31 1.40 -0.66 -0.28
N LYS A 32 2.39 -1.27 -0.92
CA LYS A 32 3.43 -0.56 -1.69
C LYS A 32 2.96 -0.40 -3.14
N GLY A 33 2.49 0.81 -3.50
CA GLY A 33 1.93 1.11 -4.82
C GLY A 33 2.80 0.61 -5.98
N LYS A 34 4.11 0.83 -5.94
CA LYS A 34 5.04 0.36 -6.98
C LYS A 34 5.04 -1.15 -7.20
N LEU A 35 4.85 -1.95 -6.13
CA LEU A 35 4.77 -3.41 -6.22
C LEU A 35 3.40 -3.85 -6.74
N PHE A 36 2.33 -3.14 -6.33
CA PHE A 36 0.99 -3.35 -6.87
C PHE A 36 0.95 -3.06 -8.38
N GLU A 37 1.48 -1.92 -8.81
CA GLU A 37 1.60 -1.55 -10.24
C GLU A 37 2.45 -2.55 -11.03
N ALA A 38 3.53 -3.10 -10.43
CA ALA A 38 4.32 -4.13 -11.07
C ALA A 38 3.50 -5.39 -11.36
N MET A 39 2.68 -5.83 -10.40
CA MET A 39 1.75 -6.95 -10.61
C MET A 39 0.72 -6.63 -11.70
N GLU A 40 0.14 -5.41 -11.67
CA GLU A 40 -0.86 -4.95 -12.63
C GLU A 40 -0.33 -4.93 -14.06
N TYR A 41 0.93 -4.51 -14.23
CA TYR A 41 1.57 -4.43 -15.55
C TYR A 41 2.35 -5.69 -15.92
N GLY A 42 2.25 -6.73 -15.11
CA GLY A 42 2.84 -8.04 -15.38
C GLY A 42 4.35 -8.09 -15.27
N THR A 43 4.95 -7.21 -14.48
CA THR A 43 6.39 -7.18 -14.24
C THR A 43 6.74 -7.89 -12.93
N PRO A 44 7.50 -8.98 -12.94
CA PRO A 44 8.01 -9.60 -11.72
C PRO A 44 8.81 -8.65 -10.86
N SER A 45 8.79 -8.88 -9.55
CA SER A 45 9.50 -8.02 -8.60
C SER A 45 10.32 -8.80 -7.58
N VAL A 46 11.47 -8.24 -7.21
CA VAL A 46 12.23 -8.68 -6.03
C VAL A 46 12.09 -7.60 -4.96
N THR A 47 11.66 -8.00 -3.78
CA THR A 47 11.44 -7.09 -2.67
C THR A 47 11.87 -7.72 -1.35
N THR A 48 11.75 -6.98 -0.25
CA THR A 48 12.01 -7.44 1.11
C THR A 48 10.72 -7.92 1.79
N SER A 49 10.83 -8.56 2.94
CA SER A 49 9.68 -8.90 3.79
C SER A 49 8.81 -7.68 4.11
N ILE A 50 9.43 -6.53 4.39
CA ILE A 50 8.74 -5.25 4.61
C ILE A 50 8.01 -4.77 3.34
N GLY A 51 8.60 -5.01 2.17
CA GLY A 51 7.98 -4.66 0.90
C GLY A 51 6.72 -5.47 0.60
N ALA A 52 6.77 -6.78 0.84
CA ALA A 52 5.68 -7.72 0.59
C ALA A 52 4.62 -7.76 1.70
N GLU A 53 4.88 -7.08 2.83
CA GLU A 53 4.02 -7.12 4.02
C GLU A 53 2.55 -6.87 3.66
N SER A 54 1.68 -7.80 4.08
CA SER A 54 0.22 -7.76 3.88
C SER A 54 -0.25 -7.79 2.41
N MET A 55 0.65 -7.99 1.42
CA MET A 55 0.27 -7.92 0.01
C MET A 55 -0.20 -9.26 -0.58
N CYS A 56 0.46 -10.38 -0.27
CA CYS A 56 0.16 -11.68 -0.87
C CYS A 56 -0.59 -12.67 0.05
N ALA A 57 -0.59 -12.46 1.38
CA ALA A 57 -1.05 -13.43 2.38
C ALA A 57 -0.34 -14.79 2.20
N ASP A 58 -1.08 -15.85 1.94
CA ASP A 58 -0.64 -17.24 1.70
C ASP A 58 -0.41 -17.58 0.22
N LEU A 59 -0.49 -16.57 -0.66
CA LEU A 59 -0.22 -16.74 -2.09
C LEU A 59 1.27 -16.55 -2.41
N ASP A 60 1.73 -17.23 -3.45
CA ASP A 60 3.09 -17.08 -3.94
C ASP A 60 3.33 -15.66 -4.45
N TRP A 61 4.50 -15.12 -4.13
CA TRP A 61 4.87 -13.75 -4.50
C TRP A 61 5.09 -13.60 -6.01
N ASN A 62 4.91 -12.38 -6.49
CA ASN A 62 5.21 -11.94 -7.87
C ASN A 62 6.72 -11.86 -8.14
N GLY A 63 7.47 -12.91 -7.81
CA GLY A 63 8.92 -12.97 -7.93
C GLY A 63 9.59 -13.55 -6.69
N SER A 64 10.43 -12.77 -5.99
CA SER A 64 11.10 -13.21 -4.76
C SER A 64 11.03 -12.20 -3.63
N ILE A 65 11.03 -12.70 -2.40
CA ILE A 65 11.10 -11.91 -1.16
C ILE A 65 12.41 -12.25 -0.47
N GLU A 66 13.33 -11.29 -0.42
CA GLU A 66 14.69 -11.50 0.11
C GLU A 66 15.13 -10.30 0.95
N ASP A 67 15.51 -10.57 2.19
CA ASP A 67 16.02 -9.54 3.11
C ASP A 67 17.54 -9.44 3.08
N ASP A 68 18.24 -10.53 2.73
CA ASP A 68 19.69 -10.52 2.54
C ASP A 68 20.07 -9.90 1.18
N PRO A 69 21.01 -8.94 1.13
CA PRO A 69 21.38 -8.28 -0.13
C PRO A 69 21.96 -9.22 -1.19
N HIS A 70 22.67 -10.28 -0.80
CA HIS A 70 23.22 -11.23 -1.76
C HIS A 70 22.13 -12.14 -2.35
N GLN A 71 21.22 -12.63 -1.51
CA GLN A 71 20.06 -13.40 -1.97
C GLN A 71 19.15 -12.55 -2.86
N PHE A 72 18.93 -11.28 -2.49
CA PHE A 72 18.18 -10.33 -3.30
C PHE A 72 18.77 -10.17 -4.71
N ALA A 73 20.09 -9.98 -4.79
CA ALA A 73 20.79 -9.87 -6.08
C ALA A 73 20.71 -11.16 -6.90
N ASN A 74 20.90 -12.32 -6.26
CA ASN A 74 20.82 -13.63 -6.92
C ASN A 74 19.41 -13.88 -7.46
N ALA A 75 18.38 -13.64 -6.68
CA ALA A 75 16.98 -13.77 -7.09
C ALA A 75 16.65 -12.84 -8.29
N ALA A 76 17.15 -11.62 -8.26
CA ALA A 76 16.98 -10.68 -9.37
C ALA A 76 17.60 -11.19 -10.67
N VAL A 77 18.82 -11.72 -10.60
CA VAL A 77 19.51 -12.31 -11.75
C VAL A 77 18.78 -13.55 -12.26
N GLN A 78 18.34 -14.42 -11.35
CA GLN A 78 17.62 -15.64 -11.69
C GLN A 78 16.30 -15.33 -12.43
N ILE A 79 15.47 -14.43 -11.90
CA ILE A 79 14.21 -14.02 -12.55
C ILE A 79 14.50 -13.35 -13.91
N PHE A 80 15.58 -12.56 -14.01
CA PHE A 80 15.94 -11.89 -15.25
C PHE A 80 16.33 -12.89 -16.34
N GLN A 81 17.08 -13.95 -16.02
CA GLN A 81 17.66 -14.90 -16.96
C GLN A 81 16.74 -16.05 -17.34
N ASP A 82 15.93 -16.53 -16.38
CA ASP A 82 15.07 -17.69 -16.55
C ASP A 82 13.65 -17.30 -16.95
N GLU A 83 13.26 -17.66 -18.16
CA GLU A 83 11.95 -17.35 -18.71
C GLU A 83 10.80 -18.09 -17.98
N ILE A 84 11.05 -19.29 -17.49
CA ILE A 84 10.03 -20.11 -16.80
C ILE A 84 9.73 -19.46 -15.45
N ILE A 85 10.76 -19.13 -14.69
CA ILE A 85 10.62 -18.45 -13.39
C ILE A 85 9.97 -17.08 -13.59
N TRP A 86 10.35 -16.35 -14.63
CA TRP A 86 9.76 -15.05 -14.96
C TRP A 86 8.26 -15.15 -15.22
N LYS A 87 7.84 -16.10 -16.06
CA LYS A 87 6.42 -16.31 -16.39
C LYS A 87 5.62 -16.77 -15.18
N GLN A 88 6.18 -17.67 -14.36
CA GLN A 88 5.53 -18.09 -13.13
C GLN A 88 5.35 -16.92 -12.17
N SER A 89 6.38 -16.11 -11.97
CA SER A 89 6.32 -14.91 -11.14
C SER A 89 5.25 -13.92 -11.63
N GLN A 90 5.17 -13.68 -12.92
CA GLN A 90 4.13 -12.84 -13.52
C GLN A 90 2.72 -13.40 -13.23
N GLN A 91 2.53 -14.70 -13.41
CA GLN A 91 1.25 -15.37 -13.14
C GLN A 91 0.86 -15.26 -11.66
N ASN A 92 1.81 -15.44 -10.74
CA ASN A 92 1.58 -15.27 -9.30
C ASN A 92 1.09 -13.84 -8.99
N GLY A 93 1.66 -12.83 -9.64
CA GLY A 93 1.21 -11.43 -9.50
C GLY A 93 -0.24 -11.23 -9.92
N PHE A 94 -0.64 -11.79 -11.05
CA PHE A 94 -2.03 -11.74 -11.51
C PHE A 94 -2.98 -12.51 -10.58
N GLU A 95 -2.55 -13.63 -10.02
CA GLU A 95 -3.33 -14.38 -9.02
C GLU A 95 -3.52 -13.58 -7.72
N ILE A 96 -2.49 -12.89 -7.24
CA ILE A 96 -2.59 -12.01 -6.07
C ILE A 96 -3.64 -10.92 -6.35
N LEU A 97 -3.55 -10.24 -7.48
CA LEU A 97 -4.51 -9.19 -7.86
C LEU A 97 -5.93 -9.73 -7.93
N LYS A 98 -6.13 -10.87 -8.60
CA LYS A 98 -7.44 -11.49 -8.78
C LYS A 98 -8.07 -11.93 -7.47
N LYS A 99 -7.29 -12.52 -6.55
CA LYS A 99 -7.83 -13.08 -5.30
C LYS A 99 -7.95 -12.06 -4.17
N ARG A 100 -7.20 -10.95 -4.22
CA ARG A 100 -7.13 -10.03 -3.09
C ARG A 100 -7.54 -8.59 -3.40
N TYR A 101 -7.49 -8.16 -4.66
CA TYR A 101 -7.61 -6.74 -5.00
C TYR A 101 -8.68 -6.41 -6.03
N LEU A 102 -9.37 -7.40 -6.60
CA LEU A 102 -10.47 -7.12 -7.49
C LEU A 102 -11.60 -6.38 -6.76
N ARG A 103 -12.12 -5.35 -7.41
CA ARG A 103 -13.21 -4.52 -6.90
C ARG A 103 -14.45 -5.34 -6.53
N GLU A 104 -14.77 -6.31 -7.33
CA GLU A 104 -15.94 -7.20 -7.18
C GLU A 104 -15.92 -7.97 -5.85
N LEU A 105 -14.75 -8.21 -5.27
CA LEU A 105 -14.63 -8.90 -3.98
C LEU A 105 -15.14 -8.05 -2.80
N PHE A 106 -15.16 -6.73 -2.94
CA PHE A 106 -15.42 -5.81 -1.84
C PHE A 106 -16.62 -4.89 -2.07
N GLU A 107 -16.97 -4.62 -3.32
CA GLU A 107 -17.92 -3.56 -3.69
C GLU A 107 -19.29 -3.74 -3.03
N ASP A 108 -19.89 -4.92 -3.16
CA ASP A 108 -21.22 -5.19 -2.61
C ASP A 108 -21.24 -5.07 -1.08
N GLY A 109 -20.22 -5.62 -0.40
CA GLY A 109 -20.08 -5.53 1.05
C GLY A 109 -19.91 -4.09 1.51
N PHE A 110 -19.07 -3.33 0.81
CA PHE A 110 -18.80 -1.93 1.11
C PHE A 110 -20.05 -1.05 0.91
N ILE A 111 -20.76 -1.22 -0.21
CA ILE A 111 -21.98 -0.45 -0.49
C ILE A 111 -23.09 -0.77 0.52
N LYS A 112 -23.25 -2.05 0.90
CA LYS A 112 -24.19 -2.45 1.95
C LYS A 112 -23.87 -1.79 3.29
N GLN A 113 -22.59 -1.78 3.70
CA GLN A 113 -22.18 -1.15 4.95
C GLN A 113 -22.39 0.38 4.91
N LEU A 114 -22.05 1.04 3.80
CA LEU A 114 -22.28 2.48 3.64
C LEU A 114 -23.78 2.82 3.71
N SER A 115 -24.61 2.05 3.05
CA SER A 115 -26.06 2.23 3.04
C SER A 115 -26.65 2.03 4.44
N PHE A 116 -26.18 1.01 5.16
CA PHE A 116 -26.56 0.77 6.56
C PHE A 116 -26.14 1.93 7.47
N LEU A 117 -24.90 2.39 7.36
CA LEU A 117 -24.42 3.53 8.15
C LEU A 117 -25.19 4.81 7.85
N LYS A 118 -25.48 5.08 6.58
CA LYS A 118 -26.27 6.24 6.15
C LYS A 118 -27.69 6.21 6.76
N SER A 119 -28.35 5.06 6.72
CA SER A 119 -29.70 4.89 7.26
C SER A 119 -29.77 4.93 8.80
N ASN A 120 -28.65 4.65 9.48
CA ASN A 120 -28.57 4.58 10.94
C ASN A 120 -27.58 5.60 11.52
N LEU A 121 -27.31 6.69 10.80
CA LEU A 121 -26.24 7.62 11.14
C LEU A 121 -26.39 8.23 12.54
N ASP A 122 -27.60 8.68 12.91
CA ASP A 122 -27.83 9.29 14.19
C ASP A 122 -27.67 8.30 15.34
N LYS A 123 -28.17 7.08 15.17
CA LYS A 123 -27.96 5.99 16.14
C LYS A 123 -26.49 5.63 16.28
N HIS A 124 -25.75 5.55 15.15
CA HIS A 124 -24.32 5.27 15.15
C HIS A 124 -23.53 6.37 15.88
N ARG A 125 -23.85 7.64 15.61
CA ARG A 125 -23.25 8.80 16.30
C ARG A 125 -23.54 8.79 17.80
N ASN A 126 -24.78 8.57 18.18
CA ASN A 126 -25.20 8.54 19.60
C ASN A 126 -24.54 7.40 20.36
N ASN A 127 -24.28 6.26 19.71
CA ASN A 127 -23.56 5.15 20.32
C ASN A 127 -22.05 5.40 20.49
N ASN A 128 -21.50 6.39 19.79
CA ASN A 128 -20.08 6.75 19.89
C ASN A 128 -19.83 7.82 20.96
N PHE A 129 -20.28 7.54 22.19
CA PHE A 129 -20.16 8.48 23.32
C PHE A 129 -18.70 8.86 23.62
N LEU A 130 -17.78 7.90 23.60
CA LEU A 130 -16.34 8.18 23.81
C LEU A 130 -15.75 9.07 22.74
N GLY A 131 -16.10 8.86 21.47
CA GLY A 131 -15.65 9.69 20.36
C GLY A 131 -16.18 11.13 20.48
N GLN A 132 -17.43 11.30 20.88
CA GLN A 132 -18.02 12.62 21.13
C GLN A 132 -17.32 13.35 22.29
N MET A 133 -17.04 12.64 23.38
CA MET A 133 -16.29 13.18 24.52
C MET A 133 -14.88 13.63 24.12
N LEU A 134 -14.14 12.79 23.43
CA LEU A 134 -12.79 13.10 22.97
C LEU A 134 -12.78 14.27 21.98
N TYR A 135 -13.73 14.34 21.07
CA TYR A 135 -13.87 15.46 20.14
C TYR A 135 -14.15 16.79 20.86
N HIS A 136 -15.06 16.76 21.88
CA HIS A 136 -15.37 17.94 22.69
C HIS A 136 -14.15 18.45 23.45
N HIS A 137 -13.39 17.56 24.08
CA HIS A 137 -12.18 17.92 24.82
C HIS A 137 -11.09 18.49 23.92
N SER A 138 -10.84 17.92 22.74
CA SER A 138 -9.83 18.44 21.80
C SER A 138 -10.15 19.86 21.30
N MET A 139 -11.43 20.13 21.01
CA MET A 139 -11.87 21.45 20.58
C MET A 139 -11.72 22.49 21.69
N GLN A 140 -12.04 22.16 22.94
CA GLN A 140 -11.85 23.07 24.08
C GLN A 140 -10.39 23.34 24.40
N SER A 141 -9.55 22.32 24.36
CA SER A 141 -8.11 22.43 24.55
C SER A 141 -7.48 23.44 23.57
N THR A 142 -7.81 23.34 22.28
CA THR A 142 -7.34 24.28 21.26
C THR A 142 -7.85 25.71 21.51
N LYS A 143 -9.11 25.86 21.90
CA LYS A 143 -9.72 27.16 22.23
C LYS A 143 -9.02 27.85 23.40
N TYR A 144 -8.76 27.12 24.48
CA TYR A 144 -8.09 27.67 25.64
C TYR A 144 -6.61 27.95 25.38
N MET A 145 -5.95 27.15 24.56
CA MET A 145 -4.58 27.38 24.16
C MET A 145 -4.45 28.66 23.30
N SER A 146 -5.37 28.87 22.36
CA SER A 146 -5.41 30.10 21.57
C SER A 146 -5.62 31.35 22.45
N ARG A 147 -6.55 31.30 23.39
CA ARG A 147 -6.78 32.40 24.34
C ARG A 147 -5.56 32.68 25.22
N TRP A 148 -4.90 31.62 25.70
CA TRP A 148 -3.69 31.78 26.50
C TRP A 148 -2.55 32.46 25.69
N ILE A 149 -2.38 32.10 24.40
CA ILE A 149 -1.42 32.72 23.51
C ILE A 149 -1.76 34.20 23.29
N GLU A 150 -3.04 34.53 23.06
CA GLU A 150 -3.52 35.91 22.92
C GLU A 150 -3.21 36.73 24.14
N GLU A 151 -3.53 36.26 25.34
CA GLU A 151 -3.25 36.97 26.58
C GLU A 151 -1.73 37.13 26.85
N LYS A 152 -0.93 36.13 26.53
CA LYS A 152 0.52 36.19 26.68
C LYS A 152 1.17 37.27 25.76
N ASN A 153 0.57 37.51 24.60
CA ASN A 153 1.07 38.45 23.60
C ASN A 153 0.50 39.89 23.73
N LYS A 154 -0.39 40.13 24.68
CA LYS A 154 -0.93 41.46 24.99
C LYS A 154 0.06 42.26 25.85
N LYS A 155 1.33 42.39 25.44
CA LYS A 155 2.30 43.33 26.06
C LYS A 155 2.41 44.59 25.25
#